data_4c290ad369cd027fd3d0e9d9f8d016bb
#
_entry.id   4c290ad369cd027fd3d0e9d9f8d016bb
#
_cell.length_a   1.000
_cell.length_b   1.000
_cell.length_c   1.000
_cell.angle_alpha   90.00
_cell.angle_beta   90.00
_cell.angle_gamma   90.00
#
_symmetry.space_group_name_H-M   'P 1'
#
loop_
_entity.id
_entity.type
_entity.pdbx_description
1 polymer ?
#
loop_
_entity_poly.entity_id
_entity_poly.type
_entity_poly.pdbx_seq_one_letter_code
_entity_poly.pdbx_strand_id
1 'polypeptide(L)'
;MRGGNCLASLNSKIKMISARNKMKGKVINVNKGAVNGIVKVKFGSNTVSATISLEAIKELGITEGKEVTAIAKATDVMVGVGEIKGISARNIFKGEVVKINEGAVNSIVNIKVEDTLFSATISKEAAEELKLAEGKEASVIIKATSVMIMA
;
A
#
# COMPACT_ATOMS: atom_id res chain seq x y z
N MET A 1 -32.28 -10.53 6.93
CA MET A 1 -31.57 -10.60 7.05
C MET A 1 -31.08 -10.94 7.06
N ARG A 2 -31.02 -10.76 7.02
CA ARG A 2 -30.32 -11.05 7.23
C ARG A 2 -30.05 -11.28 7.98
N GLY A 3 -30.52 -11.41 8.04
CA GLY A 3 -30.54 -12.12 9.26
C GLY A 3 -29.63 -11.55 10.21
N GLY A 4 -30.06 -11.33 11.40
CA GLY A 4 -29.28 -10.62 12.36
C GLY A 4 -27.93 -11.20 12.59
N ASN A 5 -27.81 -12.46 12.65
CA ASN A 5 -26.55 -13.04 12.87
C ASN A 5 -25.63 -12.83 11.72
N CYS A 6 -26.12 -12.71 10.56
CA CYS A 6 -25.29 -12.34 9.45
C CYS A 6 -24.74 -10.95 9.64
N LEU A 7 -25.51 -10.07 10.19
CA LEU A 7 -25.06 -8.71 10.44
C LEU A 7 -23.93 -8.69 11.45
N ALA A 8 -24.05 -9.44 12.53
CA ALA A 8 -22.99 -9.50 13.52
C ALA A 8 -21.73 -10.11 12.90
N SER A 9 -21.89 -11.14 12.10
CA SER A 9 -20.79 -11.76 11.42
C SER A 9 -20.12 -10.80 10.43
N LEU A 10 -20.93 -10.01 9.73
CA LEU A 10 -20.39 -9.00 8.83
C LEU A 10 -19.60 -7.96 9.58
N ASN A 11 -20.11 -7.52 10.73
CA ASN A 11 -19.41 -6.54 11.53
C ASN A 11 -18.04 -7.03 11.98
N SER A 12 -17.93 -8.31 12.32
CA SER A 12 -16.66 -8.84 12.74
C SER A 12 -15.69 -8.96 11.56
N LYS A 13 -16.20 -9.05 10.33
CA LYS A 13 -15.38 -9.15 9.13
C LYS A 13 -15.09 -7.80 8.49
N ILE A 14 -15.93 -6.83 8.75
CA ILE A 14 -15.76 -5.50 8.19
C ILE A 14 -14.70 -4.77 8.97
N LYS A 15 -13.62 -4.44 8.27
CA LYS A 15 -12.53 -3.67 8.88
C LYS A 15 -12.46 -2.35 8.15
N MET A 16 -12.64 -1.28 8.87
CA MET A 16 -12.68 0.06 8.31
C MET A 16 -11.50 0.87 8.81
N ILE A 17 -10.76 1.43 7.89
CA ILE A 17 -9.61 2.24 8.21
C ILE A 17 -9.52 3.39 7.21
N SER A 18 -9.03 4.52 7.66
CA SER A 18 -9.00 5.73 6.84
C SER A 18 -7.88 5.77 5.80
N ALA A 19 -6.96 4.83 5.84
CA ALA A 19 -5.87 4.81 4.87
C ALA A 19 -6.41 4.55 3.47
N ARG A 20 -5.85 5.26 2.50
CA ARG A 20 -6.34 5.20 1.12
C ARG A 20 -5.82 4.02 0.33
N ASN A 21 -4.62 3.56 0.64
CA ASN A 21 -3.98 2.52 -0.17
C ASN A 21 -4.10 1.18 0.52
N LYS A 22 -4.84 0.27 -0.12
CA LYS A 22 -5.10 -1.06 0.42
C LYS A 22 -4.75 -2.09 -0.64
N MET A 23 -3.86 -2.99 -0.27
CA MET A 23 -3.40 -4.05 -1.15
C MET A 23 -3.82 -5.38 -0.56
N LYS A 24 -4.89 -5.97 -1.10
CA LYS A 24 -5.40 -7.25 -0.61
C LYS A 24 -4.60 -8.38 -1.23
N GLY A 25 -4.16 -9.30 -0.41
CA GLY A 25 -3.38 -10.40 -0.92
C GLY A 25 -3.12 -11.48 0.11
N LYS A 26 -2.15 -12.32 -0.20
CA LYS A 26 -1.77 -13.42 0.68
C LYS A 26 -0.33 -13.27 1.11
N VAL A 27 -0.08 -13.63 2.36
CA VAL A 27 1.27 -13.66 2.90
C VAL A 27 2.02 -14.80 2.22
N ILE A 28 3.14 -14.49 1.57
CA ILE A 28 3.96 -15.49 0.90
C ILE A 28 5.26 -15.78 1.64
N ASN A 29 5.65 -14.88 2.56
CA ASN A 29 6.88 -15.07 3.31
C ASN A 29 6.84 -14.26 4.59
N VAL A 30 7.38 -14.84 5.67
CA VAL A 30 7.53 -14.13 6.94
C VAL A 30 8.97 -14.39 7.39
N ASN A 31 9.77 -13.34 7.44
CA ASN A 31 11.17 -13.43 7.82
C ASN A 31 11.37 -12.71 9.15
N LYS A 32 11.50 -13.46 10.22
CA LYS A 32 11.58 -12.91 11.58
C LYS A 32 13.02 -12.56 11.95
N GLY A 33 13.21 -11.32 12.37
CA GLY A 33 14.48 -10.88 12.94
C GLY A 33 14.41 -10.89 14.47
N ALA A 34 15.27 -10.11 15.10
CA ALA A 34 15.34 -10.08 16.56
C ALA A 34 14.17 -9.31 17.20
N VAL A 35 13.75 -8.23 16.57
CA VAL A 35 12.70 -7.36 17.10
C VAL A 35 11.56 -7.20 16.11
N ASN A 36 11.88 -7.12 14.83
CA ASN A 36 10.91 -6.93 13.76
C ASN A 36 10.97 -8.12 12.80
N GLY A 37 9.93 -8.23 12.01
CA GLY A 37 9.90 -9.18 10.91
C GLY A 37 9.53 -8.47 9.63
N ILE A 38 9.87 -9.09 8.52
CA ILE A 38 9.47 -8.62 7.20
C ILE A 38 8.44 -9.59 6.67
N VAL A 39 7.25 -9.06 6.41
CA VAL A 39 6.13 -9.84 5.88
C VAL A 39 5.97 -9.47 4.41
N LYS A 40 5.99 -10.46 3.54
CA LYS A 40 5.77 -10.23 2.12
C LYS A 40 4.37 -10.67 1.75
N VAL A 41 3.62 -9.76 1.14
CA VAL A 41 2.25 -10.00 0.73
C VAL A 41 2.17 -9.91 -0.78
N LYS A 42 1.63 -10.94 -1.41
CA LYS A 42 1.45 -10.93 -2.86
C LYS A 42 0.07 -10.39 -3.19
N PHE A 43 0.03 -9.35 -4.00
CA PHE A 43 -1.23 -8.80 -4.51
C PHE A 43 -1.10 -8.69 -6.03
N GLY A 44 -1.99 -9.34 -6.75
CA GLY A 44 -1.86 -9.45 -8.21
C GLY A 44 -0.55 -10.15 -8.55
N SER A 45 0.23 -9.58 -9.41
CA SER A 45 1.56 -10.09 -9.75
C SER A 45 2.67 -9.36 -8.99
N ASN A 46 2.30 -8.48 -8.06
CA ASN A 46 3.26 -7.70 -7.29
C ASN A 46 3.37 -8.21 -5.87
N THR A 47 4.49 -7.88 -5.23
CA THR A 47 4.73 -8.25 -3.83
C THR A 47 5.08 -6.99 -3.06
N VAL A 48 4.39 -6.78 -1.94
CA VAL A 48 4.69 -5.67 -1.05
C VAL A 48 5.33 -6.22 0.22
N SER A 49 6.40 -5.57 0.67
CA SER A 49 7.10 -5.94 1.90
C SER A 49 6.73 -4.96 2.99
N ALA A 50 6.38 -5.49 4.15
CA ALA A 50 6.05 -4.70 5.33
C ALA A 50 6.97 -5.09 6.48
N THR A 51 7.56 -4.10 7.13
CA THR A 51 8.37 -4.33 8.31
C THR A 51 7.49 -4.03 9.53
N ILE A 52 7.18 -5.07 10.29
CA ILE A 52 6.32 -4.93 11.46
C ILE A 52 6.96 -5.62 12.65
N SER A 53 6.49 -5.33 13.86
CA SER A 53 7.08 -5.91 15.06
C SER A 53 6.74 -7.41 15.15
N LEU A 54 7.61 -8.16 15.81
CA LEU A 54 7.36 -9.58 16.04
C LEU A 54 6.08 -9.76 16.86
N GLU A 55 5.83 -8.82 17.76
CA GLU A 55 4.63 -8.85 18.59
C GLU A 55 3.38 -8.74 17.72
N ALA A 56 3.38 -7.85 16.73
CA ALA A 56 2.26 -7.71 15.81
C ALA A 56 2.07 -8.96 14.95
N ILE A 57 3.16 -9.56 14.51
CA ILE A 57 3.09 -10.80 13.74
C ILE A 57 2.38 -11.88 14.56
N LYS A 58 2.74 -11.97 15.82
CA LYS A 58 2.15 -12.96 16.72
C LYS A 58 0.68 -12.65 17.01
N GLU A 59 0.38 -11.41 17.38
CA GLU A 59 -0.99 -11.02 17.72
C GLU A 59 -1.96 -11.18 16.56
N LEU A 60 -1.52 -10.84 15.36
CA LEU A 60 -2.36 -10.96 14.19
C LEU A 60 -2.36 -12.36 13.58
N GLY A 61 -1.53 -13.24 14.12
CA GLY A 61 -1.44 -14.61 13.62
C GLY A 61 -0.96 -14.68 12.19
N ILE A 62 0.02 -13.85 11.83
CA ILE A 62 0.49 -13.77 10.45
C ILE A 62 1.37 -14.98 10.12
N THR A 63 0.91 -15.76 9.17
CA THR A 63 1.62 -16.94 8.68
C THR A 63 1.49 -17.01 7.16
N GLU A 64 2.36 -17.79 6.53
CA GLU A 64 2.29 -17.95 5.07
C GLU A 64 0.94 -18.54 4.67
N GLY A 65 0.37 -18.00 3.63
CA GLY A 65 -0.93 -18.39 3.12
C GLY A 65 -2.10 -17.61 3.68
N LYS A 66 -1.89 -16.83 4.72
CA LYS A 66 -2.98 -16.07 5.32
C LYS A 66 -3.36 -14.89 4.43
N GLU A 67 -4.66 -14.66 4.28
CA GLU A 67 -5.15 -13.51 3.55
C GLU A 67 -5.11 -12.28 4.45
N VAL A 68 -4.49 -11.22 3.95
CA VAL A 68 -4.33 -9.98 4.70
C VAL A 68 -4.49 -8.81 3.74
N THR A 69 -4.56 -7.61 4.31
CA THR A 69 -4.54 -6.38 3.52
C THR A 69 -3.35 -5.54 3.97
N ALA A 70 -2.48 -5.21 3.04
CA ALA A 70 -1.38 -4.29 3.31
C ALA A 70 -1.92 -2.88 3.10
N ILE A 71 -1.55 -1.98 3.98
CA ILE A 71 -2.13 -0.63 4.01
C ILE A 71 -1.02 0.41 4.07
N ALA A 72 -1.17 1.49 3.31
CA ALA A 72 -0.25 2.62 3.38
C ALA A 72 -1.03 3.93 3.28
N LYS A 73 -0.59 4.93 4.03
CA LYS A 73 -1.20 6.26 3.96
C LYS A 73 -0.77 6.95 2.68
N ALA A 74 -1.65 7.75 2.11
CA ALA A 74 -1.34 8.49 0.90
C ALA A 74 -0.12 9.42 1.08
N THR A 75 0.09 9.92 2.28
CA THR A 75 1.23 10.77 2.58
C THR A 75 2.55 10.01 2.67
N ASP A 76 2.49 8.70 2.78
CA ASP A 76 3.68 7.85 2.82
C ASP A 76 4.04 7.28 1.45
N VAL A 77 3.24 7.58 0.43
CA VAL A 77 3.48 7.09 -0.92
C VAL A 77 4.25 8.16 -1.69
N MET A 78 5.41 7.75 -2.21
CA MET A 78 6.22 8.61 -3.04
C MET A 78 5.97 8.28 -4.50
N VAL A 79 6.18 9.24 -5.37
CA VAL A 79 6.02 9.07 -6.81
C VAL A 79 7.35 9.32 -7.49
N GLY A 80 7.75 8.40 -8.35
CA GLY A 80 8.96 8.56 -9.14
C GLY A 80 8.66 8.46 -10.61
N VAL A 81 9.51 9.07 -11.44
CA VAL A 81 9.39 9.03 -12.89
C VAL A 81 10.70 8.51 -13.46
N GLY A 82 10.61 7.76 -14.53
CA GLY A 82 11.80 7.20 -15.16
C GLY A 82 12.27 5.96 -14.43
N GLU A 83 13.53 5.63 -14.60
CA GLU A 83 14.11 4.45 -13.99
C GLU A 83 14.54 4.76 -12.56
N ILE A 84 13.94 4.03 -11.62
CA ILE A 84 14.20 4.27 -10.20
C ILE A 84 15.25 3.27 -9.72
N LYS A 85 16.42 3.78 -9.38
CA LYS A 85 17.55 3.00 -8.90
C LYS A 85 18.22 3.68 -7.72
N GLY A 86 18.91 2.91 -6.92
CA GLY A 86 19.72 3.45 -5.84
C GLY A 86 18.94 4.01 -4.68
N ILE A 87 17.72 3.55 -4.48
CA ILE A 87 16.90 3.97 -3.36
C ILE A 87 16.69 2.79 -2.41
N SER A 88 16.67 3.07 -1.11
CA SER A 88 16.55 2.03 -0.11
C SER A 88 15.11 1.55 0.13
N ALA A 89 14.12 2.22 -0.45
CA ALA A 89 12.75 1.78 -0.32
C ALA A 89 12.56 0.41 -1.00
N ARG A 90 11.88 -0.50 -0.33
CA ARG A 90 11.72 -1.87 -0.83
C ARG A 90 10.59 -2.02 -1.82
N ASN A 91 9.56 -1.19 -1.71
CA ASN A 91 8.36 -1.34 -2.53
C ASN A 91 8.35 -0.32 -3.64
N ILE A 92 8.56 -0.78 -4.86
CA ILE A 92 8.57 0.07 -6.04
C ILE A 92 7.68 -0.62 -7.08
N PHE A 93 6.58 0.03 -7.44
CA PHE A 93 5.62 -0.53 -8.39
C PHE A 93 5.44 0.41 -9.57
N LYS A 94 5.62 -0.10 -10.78
CA LYS A 94 5.41 0.69 -11.98
C LYS A 94 3.94 0.75 -12.31
N GLY A 95 3.46 1.93 -12.66
CA GLY A 95 2.07 2.11 -13.01
C GLY A 95 1.88 3.31 -13.92
N GLU A 96 0.64 3.74 -14.03
CA GLU A 96 0.27 4.85 -14.89
C GLU A 96 -0.60 5.82 -14.12
N VAL A 97 -0.32 7.10 -14.28
CA VAL A 97 -1.14 8.15 -13.64
C VAL A 97 -2.50 8.17 -14.32
N VAL A 98 -3.57 7.97 -13.55
CA VAL A 98 -4.92 7.97 -14.10
C VAL A 98 -5.71 9.22 -13.72
N LYS A 99 -5.30 9.92 -12.67
CA LYS A 99 -5.97 11.13 -12.25
C LYS A 99 -5.08 11.98 -11.37
N ILE A 100 -5.20 13.28 -11.50
CA ILE A 100 -4.51 14.24 -10.63
C ILE A 100 -5.52 15.24 -10.13
N ASN A 101 -5.63 15.36 -8.80
CA ASN A 101 -6.46 16.37 -8.17
C ASN A 101 -5.54 17.43 -7.58
N GLU A 102 -5.47 18.58 -8.22
CA GLU A 102 -4.60 19.65 -7.77
C GLU A 102 -5.25 20.46 -6.68
N GLY A 103 -4.53 20.66 -5.59
CA GLY A 103 -4.95 21.54 -4.52
C GLY A 103 -4.06 22.78 -4.49
N ALA A 104 -4.27 23.63 -3.50
CA ALA A 104 -3.50 24.86 -3.37
C ALA A 104 -2.04 24.59 -2.98
N VAL A 105 -1.82 23.59 -2.14
CA VAL A 105 -0.49 23.26 -1.62
C VAL A 105 -0.08 21.86 -2.01
N ASN A 106 -1.02 20.92 -1.96
CA ASN A 106 -0.76 19.52 -2.26
C ASN A 106 -1.61 19.06 -3.44
N SER A 107 -1.13 18.00 -4.08
CA SER A 107 -1.87 17.33 -5.14
C SER A 107 -2.04 15.87 -4.76
N ILE A 108 -3.17 15.29 -5.14
CA ILE A 108 -3.41 13.87 -4.96
C ILE A 108 -3.28 13.23 -6.33
N VAL A 109 -2.32 12.33 -6.44
CA VAL A 109 -2.04 11.64 -7.70
C VAL A 109 -2.51 10.20 -7.57
N ASN A 110 -3.37 9.78 -8.48
CA ASN A 110 -3.83 8.40 -8.51
C ASN A 110 -3.07 7.65 -9.58
N ILE A 111 -2.44 6.56 -9.17
CA ILE A 111 -1.61 5.74 -10.05
C ILE A 111 -2.16 4.32 -10.05
N LYS A 112 -2.42 3.79 -11.22
CA LYS A 112 -2.93 2.43 -11.35
C LYS A 112 -1.77 1.48 -11.61
N VAL A 113 -1.65 0.49 -10.75
CA VAL A 113 -0.66 -0.58 -10.87
C VAL A 113 -1.45 -1.86 -11.06
N GLU A 114 -1.52 -2.39 -12.27
CA GLU A 114 -2.39 -3.51 -12.62
C GLU A 114 -3.83 -3.18 -12.21
N ASP A 115 -4.42 -3.95 -11.31
CA ASP A 115 -5.79 -3.71 -10.87
C ASP A 115 -5.89 -2.91 -9.58
N THR A 116 -4.76 -2.48 -9.04
CA THR A 116 -4.71 -1.75 -7.79
C THR A 116 -4.53 -0.27 -8.04
N LEU A 117 -5.37 0.54 -7.40
CA LEU A 117 -5.27 1.99 -7.51
C LEU A 117 -4.57 2.53 -6.28
N PHE A 118 -3.47 3.24 -6.51
CA PHE A 118 -2.73 3.90 -5.44
C PHE A 118 -3.01 5.40 -5.46
N SER A 119 -3.07 6.00 -4.28
CA SER A 119 -3.20 7.45 -4.13
C SER A 119 -1.99 7.96 -3.38
N ALA A 120 -1.34 8.95 -3.93
CA ALA A 120 -0.20 9.61 -3.31
C ALA A 120 -0.52 11.08 -3.11
N THR A 121 -0.25 11.57 -1.91
CA THR A 121 -0.38 12.99 -1.61
C THR A 121 1.02 13.58 -1.66
N ILE A 122 1.28 14.42 -2.65
CA ILE A 122 2.58 15.06 -2.82
C ILE A 122 2.40 16.55 -2.91
N SER A 123 3.48 17.31 -2.80
CA SER A 123 3.36 18.76 -2.93
C SER A 123 3.02 19.13 -4.37
N LYS A 124 2.35 20.24 -4.55
CA LYS A 124 2.04 20.73 -5.87
C LYS A 124 3.32 20.96 -6.66
N GLU A 125 4.34 21.47 -5.98
CA GLU A 125 5.63 21.73 -6.58
C GLU A 125 6.27 20.43 -7.11
N ALA A 126 6.21 19.35 -6.32
CA ALA A 126 6.75 18.07 -6.76
C ALA A 126 6.01 17.55 -7.99
N ALA A 127 4.69 17.69 -8.02
CA ALA A 127 3.90 17.25 -9.18
C ALA A 127 4.30 18.01 -10.43
N GLU A 128 4.58 19.30 -10.28
CA GLU A 128 5.03 20.12 -11.41
C GLU A 128 6.43 19.76 -11.88
N GLU A 129 7.34 19.57 -10.94
CA GLU A 129 8.71 19.18 -11.28
C GLU A 129 8.79 17.86 -12.00
N LEU A 130 7.97 16.90 -11.59
CA LEU A 130 7.91 15.59 -12.23
C LEU A 130 7.09 15.62 -13.51
N LYS A 131 6.44 16.74 -13.81
CA LYS A 131 5.60 16.89 -15.00
C LYS A 131 4.55 15.80 -15.08
N LEU A 132 3.91 15.51 -13.96
CA LEU A 132 2.90 14.46 -13.90
C LEU A 132 1.67 14.87 -14.68
N ALA A 133 1.13 13.93 -15.44
CA ALA A 133 -0.06 14.12 -16.24
C ALA A 133 -0.76 12.80 -16.42
N GLU A 134 -2.05 12.83 -16.68
CA GLU A 134 -2.80 11.60 -16.94
C GLU A 134 -2.20 10.86 -18.12
N GLY A 135 -2.05 9.56 -17.96
CA GLY A 135 -1.46 8.72 -18.98
C GLY A 135 0.04 8.56 -18.87
N LYS A 136 0.70 9.32 -18.01
CA LYS A 136 2.15 9.22 -17.86
C LYS A 136 2.53 8.05 -16.98
N GLU A 137 3.60 7.35 -17.35
CA GLU A 137 4.14 6.29 -16.51
C GLU A 137 4.79 6.88 -15.27
N ALA A 138 4.51 6.27 -14.14
CA ALA A 138 5.09 6.70 -12.87
C ALA A 138 5.20 5.50 -11.95
N SER A 139 6.12 5.56 -11.00
CA SER A 139 6.32 4.50 -10.03
C SER A 139 5.80 4.92 -8.68
N VAL A 140 5.16 3.97 -8.00
CA VAL A 140 4.74 4.11 -6.62
C VAL A 140 5.85 3.56 -5.75
N ILE A 141 6.31 4.35 -4.80
CA ILE A 141 7.42 3.97 -3.92
C ILE A 141 6.98 4.08 -2.48
N ILE A 142 7.10 2.99 -1.73
CA ILE A 142 6.68 2.96 -0.33
C ILE A 142 7.73 2.27 0.51
N LYS A 143 8.13 2.88 1.61
CA LYS A 143 9.05 2.24 2.54
C LYS A 143 8.36 1.07 3.23
N ALA A 144 9.09 -0.01 3.44
CA ALA A 144 8.53 -1.17 4.12
C ALA A 144 8.04 -0.84 5.53
N THR A 145 8.71 0.12 6.19
CA THR A 145 8.33 0.55 7.54
C THR A 145 7.05 1.39 7.55
N SER A 146 6.61 1.85 6.38
CA SER A 146 5.38 2.62 6.26
C SER A 146 4.18 1.76 5.89
N VAL A 147 4.40 0.47 5.66
CA VAL A 147 3.33 -0.47 5.30
C VAL A 147 2.82 -1.15 6.57
N MET A 148 1.50 -1.08 6.76
CA MET A 148 0.83 -1.76 7.87
C MET A 148 0.11 -2.99 7.34
N ILE A 149 -0.15 -3.95 8.22
CA ILE A 149 -0.89 -5.15 7.86
C ILE A 149 -2.18 -5.20 8.66
N MET A 150 -3.28 -5.41 7.96
CA MET A 150 -4.59 -5.62 8.58
C MET A 150 -4.99 -7.06 8.29
N ALA A 151 -5.19 -7.81 9.32
CA ALA A 151 -5.52 -9.24 9.20
C ALA A 151 -6.91 -9.55 9.72
#